data_2bb7bcf2060685dae8db784a7cd84d4a
#
_entry.id   2bb7bcf2060685dae8db784a7cd84d4a
#
_cell.length_a   1.000
_cell.length_b   1.000
_cell.length_c   1.000
_cell.angle_alpha   90.00
_cell.angle_beta   90.00
_cell.angle_gamma   90.00
#
_symmetry.space_group_name_H-M   'P 1'
#
loop_
_entity.id
_entity.type
_entity.pdbx_description
1 polymer ?
#
loop_
_entity_poly.entity_id
_entity_poly.type
_entity_poly.pdbx_seq_one_letter_code
_entity_poly.pdbx_strand_id
1 'polypeptide(L)'
;MRKGKFISVVLSLAAVFPVAIMLHAAAPRTFGRQKKTAGPEDLLRGATTGSTRIVDMTYAINGKLPAWPGDDKTFEAQIVATPEKDGYLARSFWMLEHYGTHMDAPAHFPPGKLALDQIPVAHFFGPAVVIDVREETSKDPDYRLSTARVEKWEAAHGRIPSGAIVMIRTGWASRWPDQARYRNMDENKVMHFPGFSVESAKLLVARGAVGLGIDTLSIDYGASKDFEVHHVDLPAGLYNLENLANLDQLPEAGAFLIAAPIKLEGGSGGPVRVFALLPPA
;
A
#
# COMPACT_ATOMS: atom_id res chain seq x y z
N MET A 1 99.54 -24.03 1.80
CA MET A 1 98.56 -24.45 0.82
C MET A 1 97.24 -23.78 1.14
N ARG A 2 96.88 -22.65 0.54
CA ARG A 2 95.55 -22.02 0.63
C ARG A 2 95.16 -21.51 -0.76
N LYS A 3 94.12 -22.08 -1.32
CA LYS A 3 93.57 -21.72 -2.65
C LYS A 3 92.73 -20.48 -2.50
N GLY A 4 93.12 -19.39 -3.17
CA GLY A 4 92.26 -18.19 -3.29
C GLY A 4 91.21 -18.41 -4.33
N LYS A 5 89.99 -17.98 -4.02
CA LYS A 5 88.83 -17.92 -4.93
C LYS A 5 88.67 -16.48 -5.44
N PHE A 6 88.79 -16.35 -6.74
CA PHE A 6 88.49 -15.10 -7.47
C PHE A 6 86.95 -14.95 -7.51
N ILE A 7 86.42 -13.82 -7.10
CA ILE A 7 85.02 -13.42 -7.23
C ILE A 7 84.97 -12.44 -8.40
N SER A 8 84.35 -12.84 -9.53
CA SER A 8 84.00 -11.94 -10.61
C SER A 8 82.72 -11.15 -10.29
N VAL A 9 82.89 -9.85 -10.27
CA VAL A 9 81.76 -8.93 -10.15
C VAL A 9 81.25 -8.63 -11.54
N VAL A 10 80.04 -9.03 -11.88
CA VAL A 10 79.33 -8.65 -13.10
C VAL A 10 78.52 -7.39 -12.82
N LEU A 11 78.88 -6.27 -13.41
CA LEU A 11 78.10 -5.04 -13.42
C LEU A 11 76.98 -5.18 -14.44
N SER A 12 75.73 -5.26 -13.93
CA SER A 12 74.58 -5.16 -14.82
C SER A 12 74.17 -3.69 -14.94
N LEU A 13 74.26 -3.11 -16.09
CA LEU A 13 73.63 -1.82 -16.40
C LEU A 13 72.11 -2.01 -16.49
N ALA A 14 71.39 -1.40 -15.56
CA ALA A 14 69.91 -1.29 -15.64
C ALA A 14 69.53 -0.06 -16.48
N ALA A 15 68.94 -0.31 -17.63
CA ALA A 15 68.36 0.76 -18.46
C ALA A 15 67.05 1.23 -17.84
N VAL A 16 66.98 2.48 -17.40
CA VAL A 16 65.79 3.12 -16.90
C VAL A 16 64.99 3.70 -18.08
N PHE A 17 63.90 3.05 -18.42
CA PHE A 17 62.90 3.62 -19.36
C PHE A 17 61.97 4.56 -18.60
N PRO A 18 61.72 5.79 -19.05
CA PRO A 18 60.72 6.65 -18.43
C PRO A 18 59.31 6.17 -18.82
N VAL A 19 58.54 5.69 -17.83
CA VAL A 19 57.12 5.43 -18.01
C VAL A 19 56.39 6.76 -17.98
N ALA A 20 55.94 7.21 -19.15
CA ALA A 20 55.04 8.37 -19.26
C ALA A 20 53.66 7.99 -18.72
N ILE A 21 53.33 8.41 -17.51
CA ILE A 21 51.98 8.29 -16.94
C ILE A 21 51.12 9.33 -17.65
N MET A 22 50.30 8.88 -18.63
CA MET A 22 49.19 9.69 -19.16
C MET A 22 48.09 9.78 -18.09
N LEU A 23 48.05 10.88 -17.37
CA LEU A 23 46.89 11.25 -16.57
C LEU A 23 45.71 11.54 -17.52
N HIS A 24 44.82 10.58 -17.69
CA HIS A 24 43.50 10.85 -18.26
C HIS A 24 42.71 11.63 -17.24
N ALA A 25 42.58 12.94 -17.43
CA ALA A 25 41.62 13.74 -16.68
C ALA A 25 40.19 13.24 -17.00
N ALA A 26 39.61 12.44 -16.13
CA ALA A 26 38.20 12.09 -16.20
C ALA A 26 37.41 13.39 -16.09
N ALA A 27 36.65 13.74 -17.12
CA ALA A 27 35.70 14.84 -17.07
C ALA A 27 34.75 14.67 -15.84
N PRO A 28 34.46 15.74 -15.09
CA PRO A 28 33.55 15.63 -13.97
C PRO A 28 32.21 15.14 -14.50
N ARG A 29 31.79 13.94 -14.06
CA ARG A 29 30.40 13.47 -14.25
C ARG A 29 29.51 14.45 -13.50
N THR A 30 28.79 15.27 -14.24
CA THR A 30 27.67 16.04 -13.70
C THR A 30 26.65 15.00 -13.23
N PHE A 31 26.67 14.69 -11.94
CA PHE A 31 25.54 14.01 -11.29
C PHE A 31 24.35 14.93 -11.48
N GLY A 32 23.43 14.54 -12.37
CA GLY A 32 22.16 15.20 -12.51
C GLY A 32 21.57 15.32 -11.10
N ARG A 33 21.18 16.54 -10.72
CA ARG A 33 20.55 16.85 -9.44
C ARG A 33 19.30 15.96 -9.35
N GLN A 34 19.38 14.83 -8.64
CA GLN A 34 18.18 14.05 -8.33
C GLN A 34 17.17 15.01 -7.72
N LYS A 35 16.01 15.16 -8.36
CA LYS A 35 14.90 15.92 -7.76
C LYS A 35 14.67 15.30 -6.39
N LYS A 36 14.93 16.07 -5.33
CA LYS A 36 14.68 15.66 -3.95
C LYS A 36 13.19 15.37 -3.88
N THR A 37 12.82 14.12 -3.72
CA THR A 37 11.41 13.76 -3.51
C THR A 37 10.94 14.46 -2.23
N ALA A 38 9.78 15.11 -2.30
CA ALA A 38 9.19 15.79 -1.15
C ALA A 38 9.04 14.80 0.02
N GLY A 39 9.56 15.15 1.17
CA GLY A 39 9.38 14.34 2.38
C GLY A 39 7.97 14.52 2.99
N PRO A 40 7.58 13.70 3.98
CA PRO A 40 6.28 13.84 4.66
C PRO A 40 6.01 15.24 5.20
N GLU A 41 7.04 15.92 5.72
CA GLU A 41 6.93 17.29 6.21
C GLU A 41 6.56 18.28 5.10
N ASP A 42 7.16 18.13 3.92
CA ASP A 42 6.89 18.99 2.76
C ASP A 42 5.44 18.78 2.28
N LEU A 43 4.98 17.53 2.26
CA LEU A 43 3.62 17.18 1.87
C LEU A 43 2.58 17.74 2.86
N LEU A 44 2.82 17.59 4.16
CA LEU A 44 1.94 18.14 5.22
C LEU A 44 1.89 19.65 5.17
N ARG A 45 3.03 20.31 5.04
CA ARG A 45 3.10 21.77 4.87
C ARG A 45 2.36 22.22 3.61
N GLY A 46 2.57 21.51 2.51
CA GLY A 46 1.88 21.77 1.26
C GLY A 46 0.36 21.57 1.35
N ALA A 47 -0.11 20.62 2.15
CA ALA A 47 -1.54 20.41 2.40
C ALA A 47 -2.21 21.62 3.07
N THR A 48 -1.52 22.26 4.01
CA THR A 48 -2.03 23.47 4.71
C THR A 48 -1.97 24.73 3.85
N THR A 49 -1.06 24.81 2.88
CA THR A 49 -0.89 25.96 1.97
C THR A 49 -1.60 25.79 0.63
N GLY A 50 -2.22 24.63 0.38
CA GLY A 50 -2.88 24.31 -0.90
C GLY A 50 -1.93 23.92 -2.04
N SER A 51 -0.62 23.76 -1.76
CA SER A 51 0.37 23.34 -2.76
C SER A 51 0.51 21.83 -2.92
N THR A 52 0.00 21.04 -1.96
CA THR A 52 -0.09 19.56 -2.05
C THR A 52 -1.51 19.16 -2.43
N ARG A 53 -1.64 18.35 -3.47
CA ARG A 53 -2.92 17.76 -3.84
C ARG A 53 -3.30 16.67 -2.83
N ILE A 54 -4.53 16.71 -2.33
CA ILE A 54 -5.10 15.69 -1.46
C ILE A 54 -6.13 14.89 -2.26
N VAL A 55 -6.03 13.58 -2.21
CA VAL A 55 -7.00 12.65 -2.81
C VAL A 55 -7.77 11.97 -1.69
N ASP A 56 -9.10 12.13 -1.71
CA ASP A 56 -10.01 11.39 -0.84
C ASP A 56 -10.24 9.99 -1.42
N MET A 57 -9.90 8.98 -0.67
CA MET A 57 -9.96 7.58 -1.08
C MET A 57 -11.12 6.82 -0.43
N THR A 58 -12.17 7.54 0.00
CA THR A 58 -13.30 6.99 0.75
C THR A 58 -14.61 7.22 0.03
N TYR A 59 -15.44 6.19 -0.12
CA TYR A 59 -16.79 6.33 -0.63
C TYR A 59 -17.74 6.86 0.44
N ALA A 60 -18.70 7.69 0.02
CA ALA A 60 -19.76 8.16 0.92
C ALA A 60 -20.69 7.00 1.33
N ILE A 61 -20.85 6.81 2.64
CA ILE A 61 -21.65 5.70 3.20
C ILE A 61 -23.15 5.97 2.98
N ASN A 62 -23.83 4.97 2.42
CA ASN A 62 -25.28 4.91 2.27
C ASN A 62 -25.73 3.45 2.12
N GLY A 63 -27.03 3.16 2.22
CA GLY A 63 -27.58 1.79 2.18
C GLY A 63 -27.61 1.12 0.80
N LYS A 64 -26.87 1.64 -0.20
CA LYS A 64 -26.87 1.10 -1.59
C LYS A 64 -25.47 0.69 -2.05
N LEU A 65 -24.49 0.72 -1.17
CA LEU A 65 -23.12 0.33 -1.53
C LEU A 65 -23.02 -1.19 -1.70
N PRO A 66 -22.09 -1.67 -2.53
CA PRO A 66 -21.79 -3.09 -2.61
C PRO A 66 -21.43 -3.65 -1.22
N ALA A 67 -22.01 -4.79 -0.89
CA ALA A 67 -21.81 -5.49 0.37
C ALA A 67 -21.51 -6.96 0.13
N TRP A 68 -21.06 -7.66 1.15
CA TRP A 68 -20.82 -9.10 1.08
C TRP A 68 -22.12 -9.86 0.80
N PRO A 69 -22.12 -10.97 0.04
CA PRO A 69 -23.31 -11.79 -0.15
C PRO A 69 -23.84 -12.34 1.17
N GLY A 70 -25.14 -12.13 1.45
CA GLY A 70 -25.80 -12.53 2.70
C GLY A 70 -25.94 -11.38 3.70
N ASP A 71 -25.28 -10.25 3.50
CA ASP A 71 -25.49 -9.04 4.32
C ASP A 71 -26.72 -8.29 3.81
N ASP A 72 -27.90 -8.64 4.31
CA ASP A 72 -29.16 -8.04 3.89
C ASP A 72 -29.37 -6.65 4.54
N LYS A 73 -28.82 -6.45 5.74
CA LYS A 73 -28.88 -5.20 6.47
C LYS A 73 -27.46 -4.64 6.66
N THR A 74 -27.14 -3.56 5.95
CA THR A 74 -25.77 -3.01 5.92
C THR A 74 -25.66 -1.63 6.53
N PHE A 75 -26.65 -0.77 6.25
CA PHE A 75 -26.68 0.61 6.76
C PHE A 75 -28.12 1.11 6.86
N GLU A 76 -28.45 1.71 7.98
CA GLU A 76 -29.72 2.44 8.20
C GLU A 76 -29.43 3.78 8.87
N ALA A 77 -30.13 4.82 8.45
CA ALA A 77 -30.04 6.12 9.10
C ALA A 77 -31.45 6.70 9.31
N GLN A 78 -31.65 7.34 10.46
CA GLN A 78 -32.93 7.97 10.85
C GLN A 78 -32.67 9.43 11.22
N ILE A 79 -33.60 10.30 10.85
CA ILE A 79 -33.62 11.69 11.33
C ILE A 79 -34.19 11.67 12.77
N VAL A 80 -33.38 12.22 13.69
CA VAL A 80 -33.72 12.33 15.10
C VAL A 80 -34.26 13.72 15.46
N ALA A 81 -33.69 14.76 14.81
CA ALA A 81 -34.13 16.14 14.97
C ALA A 81 -34.00 16.88 13.62
N THR A 82 -34.89 17.88 13.44
CA THR A 82 -34.88 18.72 12.21
C THR A 82 -34.75 20.21 12.54
N PRO A 83 -34.17 21.02 11.66
CA PRO A 83 -34.03 22.45 11.87
C PRO A 83 -35.37 23.17 12.14
N GLU A 84 -36.44 22.73 11.47
CA GLU A 84 -37.77 23.34 11.55
C GLU A 84 -38.45 23.13 12.92
N LYS A 85 -38.22 21.97 13.58
CA LYS A 85 -38.84 21.64 14.86
C LYS A 85 -37.93 21.91 16.04
N ASP A 86 -36.64 21.56 15.86
CA ASP A 86 -35.69 21.43 16.98
C ASP A 86 -34.58 22.48 16.91
N GLY A 87 -34.51 23.24 15.81
CA GLY A 87 -33.44 24.24 15.56
C GLY A 87 -32.10 23.66 15.13
N TYR A 88 -31.99 22.32 14.95
CA TYR A 88 -30.78 21.64 14.45
C TYR A 88 -31.14 20.35 13.76
N LEU A 89 -30.21 19.82 12.94
CA LEU A 89 -30.31 18.53 12.30
C LEU A 89 -29.52 17.49 13.09
N ALA A 90 -30.17 16.39 13.51
CA ALA A 90 -29.51 15.22 14.08
C ALA A 90 -29.98 13.94 13.40
N ARG A 91 -29.09 12.99 13.24
CA ARG A 91 -29.36 11.67 12.69
C ARG A 91 -28.71 10.62 13.58
N SER A 92 -29.37 9.48 13.73
CA SER A 92 -28.76 8.24 14.21
C SER A 92 -28.53 7.30 13.03
N PHE A 93 -27.56 6.40 13.15
CA PHE A 93 -27.35 5.37 12.14
C PHE A 93 -26.91 4.06 12.80
N TRP A 94 -27.16 2.98 12.06
CA TRP A 94 -26.66 1.65 12.32
C TRP A 94 -25.94 1.17 11.07
N MET A 95 -24.81 0.47 11.21
CA MET A 95 -24.08 -0.12 10.09
C MET A 95 -23.25 -1.33 10.54
N LEU A 96 -22.93 -2.20 9.60
CA LEU A 96 -21.90 -3.22 9.79
C LEU A 96 -20.53 -2.57 9.87
N GLU A 97 -19.62 -3.13 10.69
CA GLU A 97 -18.23 -2.66 10.80
C GLU A 97 -17.50 -2.72 9.45
N HIS A 98 -17.71 -3.82 8.69
CA HIS A 98 -17.05 -4.11 7.40
C HIS A 98 -17.97 -3.70 6.23
N TYR A 99 -18.24 -2.40 6.09
CA TYR A 99 -19.13 -1.88 5.05
C TYR A 99 -18.62 -0.58 4.43
N GLY A 100 -18.68 -0.49 3.09
CA GLY A 100 -18.12 0.63 2.34
C GLY A 100 -16.59 0.62 2.40
N THR A 101 -15.95 1.79 2.36
CA THR A 101 -14.51 1.89 2.61
C THR A 101 -14.25 1.72 4.11
N HIS A 102 -13.60 0.63 4.48
CA HIS A 102 -13.39 0.27 5.88
C HIS A 102 -11.98 -0.25 6.14
N MET A 103 -11.65 -0.39 7.42
CA MET A 103 -10.42 -1.00 7.90
C MET A 103 -10.76 -2.27 8.68
N ASP A 104 -10.06 -3.37 8.38
CA ASP A 104 -10.07 -4.56 9.23
C ASP A 104 -8.97 -4.46 10.26
N ALA A 105 -9.31 -4.68 11.52
CA ALA A 105 -8.33 -4.76 12.59
C ALA A 105 -7.68 -6.16 12.65
N PRO A 106 -6.48 -6.28 13.23
CA PRO A 106 -5.86 -7.59 13.46
C PRO A 106 -6.77 -8.61 14.17
N ALA A 107 -7.70 -8.17 15.00
CA ALA A 107 -8.66 -9.02 15.72
C ALA A 107 -9.78 -9.59 14.84
N HIS A 108 -9.90 -9.17 13.57
CA HIS A 108 -11.00 -9.61 12.69
C HIS A 108 -11.02 -11.13 12.48
N PHE A 109 -9.86 -11.74 12.30
CA PHE A 109 -9.75 -13.19 12.07
C PHE A 109 -9.22 -13.94 13.30
N PRO A 110 -7.99 -13.70 13.80
CA PRO A 110 -7.46 -14.49 14.91
C PRO A 110 -7.86 -13.90 16.26
N PRO A 111 -8.27 -14.74 17.22
CA PRO A 111 -8.56 -14.27 18.55
C PRO A 111 -7.32 -13.71 19.25
N GLY A 112 -7.51 -12.75 20.17
CA GLY A 112 -6.45 -12.19 21.01
C GLY A 112 -5.49 -11.24 20.30
N LYS A 113 -5.82 -10.76 19.10
CA LYS A 113 -5.09 -9.71 18.40
C LYS A 113 -5.70 -8.33 18.71
N LEU A 114 -5.00 -7.27 18.25
CA LEU A 114 -5.42 -5.89 18.50
C LEU A 114 -6.77 -5.60 17.85
N ALA A 115 -7.73 -5.14 18.65
CA ALA A 115 -8.96 -4.56 18.16
C ALA A 115 -8.71 -3.18 17.52
N LEU A 116 -9.70 -2.63 16.82
CA LEU A 116 -9.55 -1.40 16.03
C LEU A 116 -9.07 -0.21 16.88
N ASP A 117 -9.62 -0.07 18.10
CA ASP A 117 -9.24 0.99 19.05
C ASP A 117 -7.83 0.84 19.65
N GLN A 118 -7.24 -0.35 19.52
CA GLN A 118 -5.93 -0.71 20.08
C GLN A 118 -4.79 -0.59 19.08
N ILE A 119 -5.08 -0.43 17.78
CA ILE A 119 -4.04 -0.26 16.76
C ILE A 119 -3.24 1.02 17.07
N PRO A 120 -1.90 0.95 17.11
CA PRO A 120 -1.08 2.14 17.36
C PRO A 120 -1.35 3.24 16.32
N VAL A 121 -1.65 4.45 16.77
CA VAL A 121 -2.02 5.58 15.91
C VAL A 121 -0.95 5.85 14.84
N ALA A 122 0.32 5.60 15.14
CA ALA A 122 1.42 5.77 14.19
C ALA A 122 1.28 4.87 12.94
N HIS A 123 0.56 3.73 13.04
CA HIS A 123 0.33 2.83 11.90
C HIS A 123 -0.68 3.41 10.89
N PHE A 124 -1.47 4.40 11.28
CA PHE A 124 -2.43 5.05 10.37
C PHE A 124 -1.79 6.06 9.42
N PHE A 125 -0.49 6.27 9.54
CA PHE A 125 0.30 7.22 8.77
C PHE A 125 1.49 6.52 8.13
N GLY A 126 1.62 6.55 6.82
CA GLY A 126 2.75 5.90 6.18
C GLY A 126 2.97 6.25 4.72
N PRO A 127 4.15 5.92 4.19
CA PRO A 127 4.38 5.97 2.77
C PRO A 127 3.34 5.13 2.02
N ALA A 128 2.71 5.73 1.01
CA ALA A 128 1.79 5.02 0.12
C ALA A 128 2.59 4.31 -0.98
N VAL A 129 2.43 3.00 -1.07
CA VAL A 129 2.96 2.16 -2.14
C VAL A 129 1.77 1.67 -2.97
N VAL A 130 1.75 1.95 -4.27
CA VAL A 130 0.70 1.50 -5.18
C VAL A 130 1.30 0.57 -6.23
N ILE A 131 0.86 -0.68 -6.26
CA ILE A 131 1.26 -1.66 -7.27
C ILE A 131 0.14 -1.76 -8.29
N ASP A 132 0.38 -1.27 -9.51
CA ASP A 132 -0.61 -1.26 -10.58
C ASP A 132 -0.69 -2.63 -11.27
N VAL A 133 -1.83 -3.30 -11.15
CA VAL A 133 -2.08 -4.61 -11.74
C VAL A 133 -3.28 -4.61 -12.71
N ARG A 134 -3.67 -3.41 -13.20
CA ARG A 134 -4.84 -3.27 -14.08
C ARG A 134 -4.71 -4.04 -15.39
N GLU A 135 -3.50 -4.20 -15.90
CA GLU A 135 -3.28 -4.99 -17.11
C GLU A 135 -3.56 -6.47 -16.85
N GLU A 136 -3.06 -7.01 -15.74
CA GLU A 136 -3.26 -8.39 -15.34
C GLU A 136 -4.74 -8.68 -15.03
N THR A 137 -5.37 -7.82 -14.26
CA THR A 137 -6.78 -7.97 -13.84
C THR A 137 -7.77 -7.80 -14.99
N SER A 138 -7.40 -7.07 -16.04
CA SER A 138 -8.23 -6.99 -17.25
C SER A 138 -8.34 -8.31 -18.02
N LYS A 139 -7.37 -9.20 -17.84
CA LYS A 139 -7.27 -10.51 -18.50
C LYS A 139 -7.76 -11.64 -17.60
N ASP A 140 -7.61 -11.46 -16.27
CA ASP A 140 -7.96 -12.46 -15.26
C ASP A 140 -8.62 -11.77 -14.06
N PRO A 141 -9.94 -11.88 -13.87
CA PRO A 141 -10.63 -11.30 -12.73
C PRO A 141 -10.22 -11.94 -11.38
N ASP A 142 -9.68 -13.16 -11.39
CA ASP A 142 -9.19 -13.86 -10.19
C ASP A 142 -7.68 -13.68 -9.98
N TYR A 143 -7.09 -12.68 -10.62
CA TYR A 143 -5.67 -12.38 -10.48
C TYR A 143 -5.29 -12.17 -9.02
N ARG A 144 -4.19 -12.79 -8.61
CA ARG A 144 -3.59 -12.63 -7.30
C ARG A 144 -2.21 -12.00 -7.42
N LEU A 145 -1.96 -10.91 -6.70
CA LEU A 145 -0.67 -10.24 -6.71
C LEU A 145 0.46 -11.24 -6.43
N SER A 146 1.39 -11.39 -7.36
CA SER A 146 2.55 -12.26 -7.19
C SER A 146 3.73 -11.54 -6.52
N THR A 147 4.64 -12.32 -5.89
CA THR A 147 5.91 -11.78 -5.38
C THR A 147 6.75 -11.15 -6.47
N ALA A 148 6.77 -11.74 -7.66
CA ALA A 148 7.49 -11.19 -8.81
C ALA A 148 6.99 -9.78 -9.20
N ARG A 149 5.69 -9.50 -9.04
CA ARG A 149 5.12 -8.17 -9.31
C ARG A 149 5.53 -7.16 -8.24
N VAL A 150 5.61 -7.58 -6.97
CA VAL A 150 6.19 -6.76 -5.88
C VAL A 150 7.65 -6.45 -6.15
N GLU A 151 8.45 -7.45 -6.51
CA GLU A 151 9.88 -7.29 -6.83
C GLU A 151 10.10 -6.40 -8.06
N LYS A 152 9.24 -6.49 -9.07
CA LYS A 152 9.26 -5.59 -10.23
C LYS A 152 9.00 -4.14 -9.82
N TRP A 153 8.07 -3.90 -8.91
CA TRP A 153 7.82 -2.58 -8.34
C TRP A 153 9.07 -2.08 -7.58
N GLU A 154 9.67 -2.93 -6.74
CA GLU A 154 10.90 -2.60 -5.99
C GLU A 154 12.09 -2.28 -6.91
N ALA A 155 12.21 -2.98 -8.03
CA ALA A 155 13.26 -2.71 -9.02
C ALA A 155 13.12 -1.32 -9.66
N ALA A 156 11.90 -0.81 -9.80
CA ALA A 156 11.62 0.50 -10.40
C ALA A 156 11.69 1.65 -9.38
N HIS A 157 11.25 1.42 -8.14
CA HIS A 157 11.03 2.48 -7.15
C HIS A 157 11.92 2.37 -5.89
N GLY A 158 12.70 1.32 -5.77
CA GLY A 158 13.46 0.98 -4.56
C GLY A 158 12.65 0.08 -3.62
N ARG A 159 13.34 -0.45 -2.61
CA ARG A 159 12.73 -1.35 -1.64
C ARG A 159 11.54 -0.69 -0.94
N ILE A 160 10.45 -1.43 -0.76
CA ILE A 160 9.28 -1.00 0.02
C ILE A 160 9.75 -0.59 1.42
N PRO A 161 9.49 0.66 1.84
CA PRO A 161 9.92 1.13 3.16
C PRO A 161 9.14 0.47 4.28
N SER A 162 9.80 0.22 5.40
CA SER A 162 9.11 -0.20 6.63
C SER A 162 8.10 0.88 7.05
N GLY A 163 6.93 0.46 7.55
CA GLY A 163 5.81 1.36 7.86
C GLY A 163 4.97 1.78 6.66
N ALA A 164 5.24 1.22 5.46
CA ALA A 164 4.42 1.50 4.29
C ALA A 164 3.03 0.87 4.38
N ILE A 165 2.07 1.53 3.74
CA ILE A 165 0.73 1.00 3.43
C ILE A 165 0.76 0.63 1.95
N VAL A 166 0.67 -0.68 1.67
CA VAL A 166 0.84 -1.22 0.32
C VAL A 166 -0.51 -1.51 -0.28
N MET A 167 -0.83 -0.85 -1.39
CA MET A 167 -2.10 -0.97 -2.07
C MET A 167 -1.92 -1.56 -3.47
N ILE A 168 -2.85 -2.41 -3.89
CA ILE A 168 -2.94 -2.85 -5.28
C ILE A 168 -4.07 -2.11 -6.00
N ARG A 169 -3.72 -1.52 -7.14
CA ARG A 169 -4.66 -0.84 -8.05
C ARG A 169 -5.12 -1.81 -9.10
N THR A 170 -6.33 -2.34 -8.94
CA THR A 170 -6.89 -3.35 -9.83
C THR A 170 -7.76 -2.77 -10.94
N GLY A 171 -8.23 -1.52 -10.78
CA GLY A 171 -9.21 -0.89 -11.67
C GLY A 171 -10.65 -1.30 -11.37
N TRP A 172 -10.87 -2.06 -10.30
CA TRP A 172 -12.19 -2.56 -9.90
C TRP A 172 -13.14 -1.44 -9.49
N ALA A 173 -12.60 -0.35 -8.95
CA ALA A 173 -13.35 0.85 -8.57
C ALA A 173 -14.25 1.39 -9.71
N SER A 174 -13.92 1.12 -10.98
CA SER A 174 -14.76 1.49 -12.15
C SER A 174 -16.12 0.78 -12.17
N ARG A 175 -16.32 -0.25 -11.37
CA ARG A 175 -17.58 -0.99 -11.23
C ARG A 175 -18.46 -0.47 -10.11
N TRP A 176 -17.91 0.39 -9.23
CA TRP A 176 -18.64 1.00 -8.13
C TRP A 176 -19.64 2.06 -8.63
N PRO A 177 -20.86 2.21 -8.07
CA PRO A 177 -21.44 1.47 -6.94
C PRO A 177 -22.35 0.30 -7.37
N ASP A 178 -22.22 -0.21 -8.59
CA ASP A 178 -23.06 -1.32 -9.10
C ASP A 178 -22.69 -2.62 -8.39
N GLN A 179 -23.54 -3.06 -7.45
CA GLN A 179 -23.29 -4.24 -6.65
C GLN A 179 -23.11 -5.52 -7.48
N ALA A 180 -23.88 -5.71 -8.53
CA ALA A 180 -23.80 -6.92 -9.35
C ALA A 180 -22.48 -6.97 -10.12
N ARG A 181 -22.08 -5.84 -10.73
CA ARG A 181 -20.80 -5.72 -11.42
C ARG A 181 -19.61 -5.78 -10.46
N TYR A 182 -19.75 -5.21 -9.26
CA TYR A 182 -18.67 -5.17 -8.28
C TYR A 182 -18.39 -6.53 -7.66
N ARG A 183 -19.45 -7.27 -7.29
CA ARG A 183 -19.35 -8.66 -6.82
C ARG A 183 -18.90 -9.60 -7.93
N ASN A 184 -19.30 -9.35 -9.19
CA ASN A 184 -18.98 -10.16 -10.38
C ASN A 184 -19.17 -11.65 -10.13
N MET A 185 -20.38 -12.04 -9.66
CA MET A 185 -20.69 -13.42 -9.30
C MET A 185 -21.03 -14.26 -10.54
N ASP A 186 -20.55 -15.49 -10.55
CA ASP A 186 -20.93 -16.51 -11.54
C ASP A 186 -22.30 -17.15 -11.23
N GLU A 187 -22.70 -18.14 -12.05
CA GLU A 187 -23.94 -18.89 -11.86
C GLU A 187 -23.97 -19.72 -10.57
N ASN A 188 -22.80 -20.08 -10.04
CA ASN A 188 -22.64 -20.82 -8.77
C ASN A 188 -22.57 -19.89 -7.56
N LYS A 189 -22.79 -18.57 -7.76
CA LYS A 189 -22.69 -17.53 -6.74
C LYS A 189 -21.28 -17.35 -6.17
N VAL A 190 -20.25 -17.74 -6.92
CA VAL A 190 -18.86 -17.45 -6.59
C VAL A 190 -18.51 -16.07 -7.11
N MET A 191 -17.93 -15.23 -6.27
CA MET A 191 -17.43 -13.91 -6.65
C MET A 191 -16.08 -14.05 -7.39
N HIS A 192 -15.85 -13.15 -8.34
CA HIS A 192 -14.63 -13.10 -9.13
C HIS A 192 -14.08 -11.69 -9.16
N PHE A 193 -13.16 -11.38 -8.27
CA PHE A 193 -12.41 -10.13 -8.23
C PHE A 193 -10.97 -10.38 -7.74
N PRO A 194 -10.00 -9.54 -8.14
CA PRO A 194 -8.60 -9.75 -7.81
C PRO A 194 -8.28 -9.49 -6.34
N GLY A 195 -7.17 -10.06 -5.88
CA GLY A 195 -6.66 -9.89 -4.52
C GLY A 195 -5.15 -10.06 -4.41
N PHE A 196 -4.66 -10.16 -3.18
CA PHE A 196 -3.28 -10.54 -2.90
C PHE A 196 -3.12 -12.07 -2.97
N SER A 197 -1.88 -12.55 -3.17
CA SER A 197 -1.54 -13.94 -2.90
C SER A 197 -0.95 -14.07 -1.49
N VAL A 198 -1.01 -15.26 -0.94
CA VAL A 198 -0.38 -15.61 0.35
C VAL A 198 1.13 -15.27 0.35
N GLU A 199 1.80 -15.57 -0.76
CA GLU A 199 3.23 -15.33 -0.91
C GLU A 199 3.56 -13.83 -0.93
N SER A 200 2.75 -13.02 -1.64
CA SER A 200 2.93 -11.57 -1.64
C SER A 200 2.63 -10.96 -0.28
N ALA A 201 1.59 -11.42 0.43
CA ALA A 201 1.29 -10.96 1.78
C ALA A 201 2.45 -11.26 2.75
N LYS A 202 2.98 -12.49 2.74
CA LYS A 202 4.17 -12.87 3.53
C LYS A 202 5.39 -12.00 3.20
N LEU A 203 5.62 -11.71 1.93
CA LEU A 203 6.70 -10.84 1.50
C LEU A 203 6.52 -9.41 2.04
N LEU A 204 5.30 -8.86 1.99
CA LEU A 204 4.99 -7.52 2.47
C LEU A 204 5.09 -7.42 4.01
N VAL A 205 4.65 -8.45 4.74
CA VAL A 205 4.93 -8.57 6.18
C VAL A 205 6.43 -8.52 6.44
N ALA A 206 7.24 -9.29 5.69
CA ALA A 206 8.70 -9.30 5.83
C ALA A 206 9.36 -7.96 5.41
N ARG A 207 8.68 -7.12 4.63
CA ARG A 207 9.12 -5.74 4.31
C ARG A 207 8.80 -4.75 5.42
N GLY A 208 8.00 -5.14 6.40
CA GLY A 208 7.56 -4.27 7.50
C GLY A 208 6.43 -3.34 7.08
N ALA A 209 5.58 -3.73 6.14
CA ALA A 209 4.33 -3.04 5.86
C ALA A 209 3.47 -3.02 7.14
N VAL A 210 2.66 -1.96 7.32
CA VAL A 210 1.74 -1.83 8.45
C VAL A 210 0.29 -2.04 8.02
N GLY A 211 0.00 -1.97 6.73
CA GLY A 211 -1.34 -2.22 6.18
C GLY A 211 -1.30 -2.64 4.73
N LEU A 212 -2.30 -3.39 4.31
CA LEU A 212 -2.59 -3.72 2.92
C LEU A 212 -3.84 -2.98 2.47
N GLY A 213 -3.98 -2.70 1.17
CA GLY A 213 -5.14 -1.99 0.65
C GLY A 213 -5.53 -2.43 -0.77
N ILE A 214 -6.82 -2.29 -1.09
CA ILE A 214 -7.35 -2.71 -2.38
C ILE A 214 -8.65 -1.95 -2.73
N ASP A 215 -8.95 -1.88 -4.03
CA ASP A 215 -10.19 -1.33 -4.57
C ASP A 215 -11.26 -2.41 -4.88
N THR A 216 -11.24 -3.54 -4.15
CA THR A 216 -12.23 -4.63 -4.20
C THR A 216 -12.91 -4.84 -2.83
N LEU A 217 -13.89 -5.78 -2.76
CA LEU A 217 -14.60 -6.14 -1.52
C LEU A 217 -13.72 -6.82 -0.47
N SER A 218 -12.59 -7.39 -0.88
CA SER A 218 -11.66 -8.09 0.01
C SER A 218 -10.24 -8.01 -0.50
N ILE A 219 -9.25 -8.07 0.40
CA ILE A 219 -7.84 -8.27 0.04
C ILE A 219 -7.57 -9.68 -0.46
N ASP A 220 -8.36 -10.68 -0.05
CA ASP A 220 -8.39 -11.99 -0.71
C ASP A 220 -9.12 -11.86 -2.05
N TYR A 221 -8.76 -12.70 -3.03
CA TYR A 221 -9.46 -12.73 -4.32
C TYR A 221 -10.89 -13.30 -4.17
N GLY A 222 -11.80 -12.92 -5.06
CA GLY A 222 -13.24 -13.17 -4.91
C GLY A 222 -13.65 -14.62 -4.71
N ALA A 223 -12.95 -15.58 -5.34
CA ALA A 223 -13.23 -17.00 -5.21
C ALA A 223 -12.56 -17.67 -4.00
N SER A 224 -11.86 -16.91 -3.14
CA SER A 224 -11.30 -17.42 -1.88
C SER A 224 -12.41 -17.94 -0.97
N LYS A 225 -12.24 -19.15 -0.44
CA LYS A 225 -13.16 -19.75 0.54
C LYS A 225 -12.64 -19.67 1.96
N ASP A 226 -11.33 -19.54 2.10
CA ASP A 226 -10.62 -19.71 3.36
C ASP A 226 -9.94 -18.41 3.83
N PHE A 227 -10.06 -17.30 3.08
CA PHE A 227 -9.48 -16.00 3.41
C PHE A 227 -7.99 -16.11 3.78
N GLU A 228 -7.22 -16.81 2.94
CA GLU A 228 -5.85 -17.20 3.24
C GLU A 228 -4.92 -16.00 3.49
N VAL A 229 -5.18 -14.85 2.85
CA VAL A 229 -4.38 -13.63 3.03
C VAL A 229 -4.67 -13.02 4.39
N HIS A 230 -5.94 -12.91 4.80
CA HIS A 230 -6.32 -12.44 6.13
C HIS A 230 -5.69 -13.30 7.24
N HIS A 231 -5.53 -14.62 6.99
CA HIS A 231 -4.86 -15.52 7.94
C HIS A 231 -3.33 -15.37 7.97
N VAL A 232 -2.75 -14.55 7.11
CA VAL A 232 -1.31 -14.24 7.09
C VAL A 232 -1.03 -12.87 7.69
N ASP A 233 -1.68 -11.84 7.22
CA ASP A 233 -1.35 -10.45 7.52
C ASP A 233 -1.92 -9.97 8.86
N LEU A 234 -3.19 -10.28 9.17
CA LEU A 234 -3.81 -9.87 10.43
C LEU A 234 -3.11 -10.48 11.66
N PRO A 235 -2.76 -11.79 11.70
CA PRO A 235 -1.95 -12.34 12.77
C PRO A 235 -0.56 -11.71 12.90
N ALA A 236 0.00 -11.19 11.80
CA ALA A 236 1.28 -10.47 11.79
C ALA A 236 1.15 -9.02 12.29
N GLY A 237 -0.08 -8.54 12.56
CA GLY A 237 -0.36 -7.22 13.12
C GLY A 237 -0.58 -6.13 12.06
N LEU A 238 -0.77 -6.48 10.80
CA LEU A 238 -1.19 -5.54 9.77
C LEU A 238 -2.71 -5.29 9.90
N TYR A 239 -3.18 -4.22 9.30
CA TYR A 239 -4.60 -3.97 9.06
C TYR A 239 -4.89 -3.98 7.55
N ASN A 240 -6.15 -4.14 7.16
CA ASN A 240 -6.56 -4.09 5.76
C ASN A 240 -7.43 -2.87 5.48
N LEU A 241 -7.33 -2.34 4.27
CA LEU A 241 -8.17 -1.27 3.75
C LEU A 241 -8.89 -1.80 2.52
N GLU A 242 -10.20 -1.93 2.58
CA GLU A 242 -11.01 -2.50 1.52
C GLU A 242 -11.94 -1.45 0.91
N ASN A 243 -12.34 -1.68 -0.33
CA ASN A 243 -13.18 -0.75 -1.09
C ASN A 243 -12.59 0.67 -1.19
N LEU A 244 -11.29 0.78 -1.51
CA LEU A 244 -10.64 2.06 -1.70
C LEU A 244 -11.15 2.78 -2.96
N ALA A 245 -11.51 4.05 -2.80
CA ALA A 245 -11.88 4.92 -3.90
C ALA A 245 -10.65 5.63 -4.49
N ASN A 246 -10.75 6.10 -5.74
CA ASN A 246 -9.78 7.02 -6.36
C ASN A 246 -8.31 6.55 -6.34
N LEU A 247 -8.07 5.25 -6.22
CA LEU A 247 -6.71 4.69 -6.20
C LEU A 247 -5.98 4.92 -7.54
N ASP A 248 -6.73 5.11 -8.62
CA ASP A 248 -6.22 5.46 -9.94
C ASP A 248 -5.55 6.84 -10.01
N GLN A 249 -5.85 7.72 -9.06
CA GLN A 249 -5.29 9.08 -8.99
C GLN A 249 -3.93 9.14 -8.28
N LEU A 250 -3.48 8.06 -7.64
CA LEU A 250 -2.21 8.03 -6.94
C LEU A 250 -1.06 7.63 -7.85
N PRO A 251 0.15 8.21 -7.67
CA PRO A 251 1.37 7.68 -8.25
C PRO A 251 1.74 6.34 -7.59
N GLU A 252 2.56 5.53 -8.25
CA GLU A 252 3.02 4.26 -7.68
C GLU A 252 3.89 4.45 -6.43
N ALA A 253 4.59 5.58 -6.33
CA ALA A 253 5.44 5.92 -5.18
C ALA A 253 5.43 7.43 -4.90
N GLY A 254 5.86 7.81 -3.69
CA GLY A 254 6.05 9.20 -3.29
C GLY A 254 4.83 9.88 -2.64
N ALA A 255 3.66 9.26 -2.67
CA ALA A 255 2.52 9.72 -1.88
C ALA A 255 2.63 9.30 -0.41
N PHE A 256 1.90 10.00 0.46
CA PHE A 256 1.79 9.69 1.89
C PHE A 256 0.33 9.46 2.23
N LEU A 257 0.02 8.32 2.86
CA LEU A 257 -1.34 7.93 3.20
C LEU A 257 -1.66 8.25 4.66
N ILE A 258 -2.91 8.65 4.89
CA ILE A 258 -3.52 8.76 6.21
C ILE A 258 -4.81 7.95 6.19
N ALA A 259 -4.91 6.94 7.06
CA ALA A 259 -6.07 6.07 7.22
C ALA A 259 -6.61 6.22 8.64
N ALA A 260 -7.65 7.04 8.82
CA ALA A 260 -8.20 7.38 10.13
C ALA A 260 -9.53 6.63 10.37
N PRO A 261 -9.51 5.43 11.01
CA PRO A 261 -10.73 4.70 11.33
C PRO A 261 -11.51 5.34 12.47
N ILE A 262 -12.79 5.00 12.58
CA ILE A 262 -13.54 5.24 13.80
C ILE A 262 -12.86 4.51 14.96
N LYS A 263 -12.77 5.14 16.14
CA LYS A 263 -12.22 4.49 17.33
C LYS A 263 -13.33 3.71 18.05
N LEU A 264 -13.62 2.50 17.58
CA LEU A 264 -14.62 1.61 18.12
C LEU A 264 -13.96 0.63 19.10
N GLU A 265 -14.34 0.69 20.40
CA GLU A 265 -13.80 -0.19 21.42
C GLU A 265 -14.16 -1.65 21.11
N GLY A 266 -13.16 -2.51 21.04
CA GLY A 266 -13.31 -3.92 20.75
C GLY A 266 -13.72 -4.23 19.30
N GLY A 267 -13.77 -3.23 18.40
CA GLY A 267 -14.16 -3.42 17.00
C GLY A 267 -13.24 -4.37 16.25
N SER A 268 -13.83 -5.26 15.44
CA SER A 268 -13.09 -6.14 14.51
C SER A 268 -12.66 -5.37 13.27
N GLY A 269 -13.31 -4.26 12.97
CA GLY A 269 -13.07 -3.33 11.91
C GLY A 269 -13.95 -2.09 12.06
N GLY A 270 -13.94 -1.22 11.07
CA GLY A 270 -14.81 -0.07 11.08
C GLY A 270 -14.62 0.87 9.90
N PRO A 271 -15.58 1.77 9.64
CA PRO A 271 -15.47 2.75 8.60
C PRO A 271 -14.23 3.62 8.81
N VAL A 272 -13.52 3.87 7.73
CA VAL A 272 -12.28 4.64 7.73
C VAL A 272 -12.35 5.79 6.74
N ARG A 273 -11.83 6.98 7.12
CA ARG A 273 -11.54 8.02 6.14
C ARG A 273 -10.09 7.89 5.70
N VAL A 274 -9.90 7.53 4.44
CA VAL A 274 -8.58 7.40 3.83
C VAL A 274 -8.34 8.57 2.89
N PHE A 275 -7.19 9.19 3.00
CA PHE A 275 -6.75 10.20 2.05
C PHE A 275 -5.25 10.19 1.84
N ALA A 276 -4.83 10.54 0.64
CA ALA A 276 -3.43 10.57 0.25
C ALA A 276 -2.97 12.01 -0.03
N LEU A 277 -1.80 12.34 0.47
CA LEU A 277 -1.05 13.54 0.13
C LEU A 277 -0.12 13.21 -1.04
N LEU A 278 -0.31 13.87 -2.19
CA LEU A 278 0.48 13.59 -3.38
C LEU A 278 1.72 14.47 -3.46
N PRO A 279 2.85 13.95 -4.00
CA PRO A 279 3.99 14.79 -4.28
C PRO A 279 3.63 15.89 -5.29
N PRO A 280 4.33 17.02 -5.30
CA PRO A 280 4.20 18.03 -6.34
C PRO A 280 4.45 17.41 -7.72
N ALA A 281 3.71 17.87 -8.73
CA ALA A 281 3.82 17.41 -10.12
C ALA A 281 5.22 17.70 -10.73
#